data_d847d77bb4b20bae44f5abd52a999fa0
#
_entry.id   d847d77bb4b20bae44f5abd52a999fa0
#
_cell.length_a   1.000
_cell.length_b   1.000
_cell.length_c   1.000
_cell.angle_alpha   90.00
_cell.angle_beta   90.00
_cell.angle_gamma   90.00
#
_symmetry.space_group_name_H-M   'P 1'
#
loop_
_entity.id
_entity.type
_entity.pdbx_description
1 polymer ?
#
loop_
_entity_poly.entity_id
_entity_poly.type
_entity_poly.pdbx_seq_one_letter_code
_entity_poly.pdbx_strand_id
1 'polypeptide(L)'
;MINVIVAFPKIENAKSIKNILVRSGFHVDAAVTTGAQALQYANSLDGGILVCSPRFVDMMYTELHEYIPATFQMLLVASPDICNEHEVADIMCLSMPLKVHELIQTVETMSYTITRMRKKRRTEPKVRSEEEKRMLQDAKELLMVRNNMSEEEAHRYIQKRSMDNGTGLIEKAQMILSLMHA
;
A
#
# COMPACT_ATOMS: atom_id res chain seq x y z
N MET A 1 0.17 5.98 -11.80
CA MET A 1 -1.29 6.17 -11.79
C MET A 1 -1.83 5.51 -10.52
N ILE A 2 -2.88 6.03 -9.89
CA ILE A 2 -3.51 5.39 -8.72
C ILE A 2 -4.63 4.49 -9.23
N ASN A 3 -4.67 3.26 -8.75
CA ASN A 3 -5.72 2.31 -9.09
C ASN A 3 -7.01 2.69 -8.36
N VAL A 4 -8.15 2.56 -9.02
CA VAL A 4 -9.46 2.80 -8.41
C VAL A 4 -10.36 1.61 -8.66
N ILE A 5 -10.98 1.10 -7.59
CA ILE A 5 -12.02 0.06 -7.64
C ILE A 5 -13.34 0.70 -7.22
N VAL A 6 -14.39 0.42 -7.94
CA VAL A 6 -15.75 0.90 -7.62
C VAL A 6 -16.62 -0.30 -7.30
N ALA A 7 -17.17 -0.35 -6.08
CA ALA A 7 -17.95 -1.48 -5.58
C ALA A 7 -19.33 -1.03 -5.07
N PHE A 8 -20.39 -1.42 -5.79
CA PHE A 8 -21.78 -1.12 -5.42
C PHE A 8 -22.70 -2.31 -5.74
N PRO A 9 -23.65 -2.66 -4.88
CA PRO A 9 -24.55 -3.81 -5.07
C PRO A 9 -25.32 -3.75 -6.40
N LYS A 10 -25.68 -2.55 -6.83
CA LYS A 10 -26.33 -2.31 -8.14
C LYS A 10 -25.26 -1.95 -9.16
N ILE A 11 -25.12 -2.77 -10.19
CA ILE A 11 -24.10 -2.58 -11.24
C ILE A 11 -24.25 -1.24 -11.98
N GLU A 12 -25.47 -0.72 -12.09
CA GLU A 12 -25.75 0.57 -12.71
C GLU A 12 -25.07 1.71 -11.93
N ASN A 13 -25.13 1.66 -10.60
CA ASN A 13 -24.48 2.63 -9.73
C ASN A 13 -22.93 2.54 -9.86
N ALA A 14 -22.40 1.32 -9.83
CA ALA A 14 -20.98 1.10 -10.03
C ALA A 14 -20.49 1.64 -11.38
N LYS A 15 -21.22 1.36 -12.46
CA LYS A 15 -20.90 1.87 -13.80
C LYS A 15 -21.03 3.40 -13.90
N SER A 16 -22.06 3.98 -13.27
CA SER A 16 -22.24 5.43 -13.24
C SER A 16 -21.07 6.16 -12.58
N ILE A 17 -20.65 5.70 -11.40
CA ILE A 17 -19.51 6.25 -10.68
C ILE A 17 -18.22 6.02 -11.47
N LYS A 18 -18.00 4.81 -12.01
CA LYS A 18 -16.87 4.52 -12.90
C LYS A 18 -16.81 5.52 -14.05
N ASN A 19 -17.94 5.76 -14.75
CA ASN A 19 -17.98 6.66 -15.90
C ASN A 19 -17.64 8.11 -15.50
N ILE A 20 -18.12 8.58 -14.33
CA ILE A 20 -17.78 9.90 -13.81
C ILE A 20 -16.26 10.00 -13.60
N LEU A 21 -15.67 9.04 -12.91
CA LEU A 21 -14.23 9.03 -12.60
C LEU A 21 -13.37 8.94 -13.86
N VAL A 22 -13.74 8.05 -14.81
CA VAL A 22 -13.00 7.91 -16.08
C VAL A 22 -13.05 9.20 -16.90
N ARG A 23 -14.22 9.85 -17.00
CA ARG A 23 -14.36 11.14 -17.68
C ARG A 23 -13.55 12.26 -17.04
N SER A 24 -13.27 12.13 -15.74
CA SER A 24 -12.44 13.08 -14.99
C SER A 24 -10.96 12.72 -15.00
N GLY A 25 -10.55 11.73 -15.79
CA GLY A 25 -9.15 11.35 -16.01
C GLY A 25 -8.60 10.29 -15.04
N PHE A 26 -9.43 9.69 -14.19
CA PHE A 26 -8.99 8.61 -13.31
C PHE A 26 -8.98 7.26 -14.03
N HIS A 27 -8.01 6.42 -13.68
CA HIS A 27 -8.00 5.03 -14.11
C HIS A 27 -8.83 4.19 -13.14
N VAL A 28 -9.89 3.55 -13.65
CA VAL A 28 -10.75 2.67 -12.85
C VAL A 28 -10.57 1.23 -13.31
N ASP A 29 -9.90 0.44 -12.47
CA ASP A 29 -9.52 -0.95 -12.77
C ASP A 29 -10.74 -1.87 -12.83
N ALA A 30 -11.67 -1.71 -11.88
CA ALA A 30 -12.86 -2.55 -11.81
C ALA A 30 -14.12 -1.80 -11.33
N ALA A 31 -15.28 -2.27 -11.81
CA ALA A 31 -16.58 -1.96 -11.25
C ALA A 31 -17.26 -3.27 -10.90
N VAL A 32 -17.47 -3.51 -9.61
CA VAL A 32 -17.89 -4.79 -9.04
C VAL A 32 -19.14 -4.65 -8.18
N THR A 33 -19.82 -5.77 -7.90
CA THR A 33 -21.09 -5.75 -7.17
C THR A 33 -21.06 -6.41 -5.80
N THR A 34 -19.94 -7.08 -5.46
CA THR A 34 -19.78 -7.75 -4.17
C THR A 34 -18.48 -7.34 -3.49
N GLY A 35 -18.42 -7.47 -2.16
CA GLY A 35 -17.21 -7.22 -1.39
C GLY A 35 -16.10 -8.21 -1.72
N ALA A 36 -16.43 -9.50 -1.91
CA ALA A 36 -15.47 -10.53 -2.30
C ALA A 36 -14.77 -10.19 -3.63
N GLN A 37 -15.50 -9.70 -4.63
CA GLN A 37 -14.90 -9.24 -5.89
C GLN A 37 -13.99 -8.03 -5.66
N ALA A 38 -14.39 -7.07 -4.82
CA ALA A 38 -13.57 -5.91 -4.49
C ALA A 38 -12.24 -6.33 -3.84
N LEU A 39 -12.27 -7.29 -2.89
CA LEU A 39 -11.08 -7.86 -2.25
C LEU A 39 -10.17 -8.59 -3.25
N GLN A 40 -10.75 -9.35 -4.16
CA GLN A 40 -9.98 -10.05 -5.19
C GLN A 40 -9.18 -9.06 -6.06
N TYR A 41 -9.80 -7.99 -6.52
CA TYR A 41 -9.11 -6.95 -7.28
C TYR A 41 -8.09 -6.20 -6.42
N ALA A 42 -8.44 -5.85 -5.17
CA ALA A 42 -7.53 -5.15 -4.27
C ALA A 42 -6.26 -5.95 -3.98
N ASN A 43 -6.37 -7.28 -3.82
CA ASN A 43 -5.23 -8.17 -3.61
C ASN A 43 -4.35 -8.36 -4.86
N SER A 44 -4.87 -8.10 -6.05
CA SER A 44 -4.10 -8.17 -7.30
C SER A 44 -3.37 -6.87 -7.66
N LEU A 45 -3.63 -5.80 -6.92
CA LEU A 45 -3.08 -4.46 -7.17
C LEU A 45 -2.19 -4.00 -6.02
N ASP A 46 -1.20 -3.15 -6.32
CA ASP A 46 -0.25 -2.61 -5.32
C ASP A 46 -0.84 -1.56 -4.37
N GLY A 47 -2.18 -1.40 -4.39
CA GLY A 47 -2.90 -0.42 -3.60
C GLY A 47 -3.57 0.66 -4.45
N GLY A 48 -4.46 1.41 -3.83
CA GLY A 48 -5.30 2.40 -4.52
C GLY A 48 -6.43 2.94 -3.68
N ILE A 49 -7.55 3.23 -4.33
CA ILE A 49 -8.78 3.74 -3.70
C ILE A 49 -9.92 2.76 -4.00
N LEU A 50 -10.65 2.37 -2.97
CA LEU A 50 -11.90 1.64 -3.08
C LEU A 50 -13.07 2.59 -2.81
N VAL A 51 -13.86 2.89 -3.83
CA VAL A 51 -15.12 3.64 -3.70
C VAL A 51 -16.24 2.63 -3.52
N CYS A 52 -16.93 2.65 -2.39
CA CYS A 52 -17.87 1.59 -2.05
C CYS A 52 -19.16 2.07 -1.39
N SER A 53 -20.16 1.20 -1.45
CA SER A 53 -21.44 1.30 -0.73
C SER A 53 -21.29 0.75 0.70
N PRO A 54 -22.12 1.17 1.66
CA PRO A 54 -22.05 0.69 3.04
C PRO A 54 -22.41 -0.79 3.20
N ARG A 55 -23.17 -1.36 2.28
CA ARG A 55 -23.68 -2.73 2.37
C ARG A 55 -23.64 -3.43 1.02
N PHE A 56 -23.15 -4.66 1.02
CA PHE A 56 -23.17 -5.60 -0.09
C PHE A 56 -24.09 -6.79 0.24
N VAL A 57 -24.25 -7.68 -0.72
CA VAL A 57 -25.02 -8.93 -0.51
C VAL A 57 -24.27 -9.89 0.39
N ASP A 58 -22.93 -9.86 0.33
CA ASP A 58 -22.01 -10.79 0.97
C ASP A 58 -21.35 -10.23 2.25
N MET A 59 -21.24 -8.91 2.41
CA MET A 59 -20.60 -8.31 3.59
C MET A 59 -20.96 -6.83 3.80
N MET A 60 -20.61 -6.29 4.95
CA MET A 60 -20.68 -4.87 5.28
C MET A 60 -19.35 -4.17 4.96
N TYR A 61 -19.37 -2.83 4.79
CA TYR A 61 -18.16 -2.03 4.54
C TYR A 61 -17.13 -2.16 5.69
N THR A 62 -17.57 -2.39 6.91
CA THR A 62 -16.70 -2.62 8.08
C THR A 62 -15.89 -3.89 7.94
N GLU A 63 -16.53 -5.00 7.56
CA GLU A 63 -15.86 -6.27 7.26
C GLU A 63 -14.92 -6.12 6.06
N LEU A 64 -15.38 -5.43 5.01
CA LEU A 64 -14.56 -5.15 3.83
C LEU A 64 -13.30 -4.38 4.20
N HIS A 65 -13.40 -3.42 5.13
CA HIS A 65 -12.27 -2.64 5.63
C HIS A 65 -11.27 -3.49 6.41
N GLU A 66 -11.72 -4.47 7.18
CA GLU A 66 -10.82 -5.37 7.93
C GLU A 66 -9.98 -6.26 7.01
N TYR A 67 -10.53 -6.66 5.86
CA TYR A 67 -9.86 -7.59 4.94
C TYR A 67 -9.12 -6.89 3.77
N ILE A 68 -9.39 -5.62 3.51
CA ILE A 68 -8.72 -4.90 2.42
C ILE A 68 -7.24 -4.66 2.75
N PRO A 69 -6.31 -4.80 1.78
CA PRO A 69 -4.92 -4.48 2.02
C PRO A 69 -4.73 -3.04 2.53
N ALA A 70 -3.88 -2.83 3.53
CA ALA A 70 -3.58 -1.51 4.11
C ALA A 70 -2.98 -0.50 3.10
N THR A 71 -2.69 -0.94 1.88
CA THR A 71 -2.27 -0.09 0.76
C THR A 71 -3.43 0.57 0.02
N PHE A 72 -4.67 0.18 0.35
CA PHE A 72 -5.89 0.79 -0.15
C PHE A 72 -6.49 1.76 0.86
N GLN A 73 -7.03 2.87 0.36
CA GLN A 73 -7.90 3.77 1.13
C GLN A 73 -9.35 3.56 0.69
N MET A 74 -10.27 3.58 1.66
CA MET A 74 -11.70 3.45 1.38
C MET A 74 -12.40 4.79 1.33
N LEU A 75 -13.26 4.95 0.33
CA LEU A 75 -14.21 6.05 0.19
C LEU A 75 -15.63 5.47 0.22
N LEU A 76 -16.30 5.67 1.33
CA LEU A 76 -17.68 5.24 1.53
C LEU A 76 -18.65 6.26 0.92
N VAL A 77 -19.62 5.80 0.16
CA VAL A 77 -20.74 6.62 -0.35
C VAL A 77 -22.02 6.11 0.28
N ALA A 78 -22.58 6.87 1.20
CA ALA A 78 -23.68 6.43 2.06
C ALA A 78 -24.70 7.55 2.33
N SER A 79 -25.77 7.23 3.06
CA SER A 79 -26.69 8.24 3.59
C SER A 79 -25.98 9.12 4.63
N PRO A 80 -26.47 10.37 4.87
CA PRO A 80 -25.90 11.24 5.88
C PRO A 80 -25.82 10.61 7.28
N ASP A 81 -26.81 9.81 7.65
CA ASP A 81 -26.84 9.13 8.95
C ASP A 81 -25.66 8.17 9.10
N ILE A 82 -25.41 7.33 8.10
CA ILE A 82 -24.28 6.40 8.09
C ILE A 82 -22.94 7.17 8.09
N CYS A 83 -22.82 8.26 7.34
CA CYS A 83 -21.62 9.07 7.33
C CYS A 83 -21.33 9.77 8.67
N ASN A 84 -22.36 10.12 9.43
CA ASN A 84 -22.22 10.75 10.75
C ASN A 84 -21.92 9.74 11.86
N GLU A 85 -22.44 8.51 11.72
CA GLU A 85 -22.30 7.44 12.73
C GLU A 85 -21.08 6.53 12.50
N HIS A 86 -20.40 6.64 11.35
CA HIS A 86 -19.27 5.77 11.09
C HIS A 86 -18.10 6.12 12.02
N GLU A 87 -17.63 5.14 12.79
CA GLU A 87 -16.57 5.32 13.78
C GLU A 87 -15.16 5.00 13.25
N VAL A 88 -15.04 4.56 11.98
CA VAL A 88 -13.76 4.12 11.42
C VAL A 88 -12.97 5.33 10.91
N ALA A 89 -11.97 5.75 11.66
CA ALA A 89 -11.19 6.97 11.41
C ALA A 89 -10.49 7.02 10.04
N ASP A 90 -10.18 5.87 9.46
CA ASP A 90 -9.42 5.76 8.20
C ASP A 90 -10.31 5.68 6.95
N ILE A 91 -11.64 5.75 7.10
CA ILE A 91 -12.59 5.73 5.99
C ILE A 91 -13.11 7.14 5.74
N MET A 92 -12.92 7.63 4.52
CA MET A 92 -13.59 8.87 4.10
C MET A 92 -15.03 8.57 3.69
N CYS A 93 -15.98 9.45 4.06
CA CYS A 93 -17.39 9.29 3.70
C CYS A 93 -17.91 10.47 2.87
N LEU A 94 -18.64 10.16 1.81
CA LEU A 94 -19.42 11.11 1.02
C LEU A 94 -20.91 10.80 1.17
N SER A 95 -21.66 11.81 1.59
CA SER A 95 -23.11 11.64 1.80
C SER A 95 -23.90 11.73 0.50
N MET A 96 -24.96 10.95 0.43
CA MET A 96 -25.96 11.05 -0.64
C MET A 96 -26.91 12.24 -0.41
N PRO A 97 -27.39 12.93 -1.45
CA PRO A 97 -27.13 12.67 -2.88
C PRO A 97 -25.71 13.04 -3.30
N LEU A 98 -25.05 12.12 -4.01
CA LEU A 98 -23.66 12.28 -4.41
C LEU A 98 -23.49 13.41 -5.43
N LYS A 99 -22.69 14.42 -5.10
CA LYS A 99 -22.34 15.50 -6.03
C LYS A 99 -21.05 15.13 -6.76
N VAL A 100 -21.08 15.23 -8.08
CA VAL A 100 -19.96 14.84 -8.94
C VAL A 100 -18.65 15.55 -8.57
N HIS A 101 -18.71 16.85 -8.31
CA HIS A 101 -17.50 17.61 -7.95
C HIS A 101 -16.92 17.19 -6.59
N GLU A 102 -17.77 16.83 -5.60
CA GLU A 102 -17.32 16.35 -4.30
C GLU A 102 -16.61 14.98 -4.45
N LEU A 103 -17.16 14.09 -5.25
CA LEU A 103 -16.53 12.80 -5.54
C LEU A 103 -15.15 12.99 -6.19
N ILE A 104 -15.06 13.81 -7.24
CA ILE A 104 -13.82 14.06 -7.96
C ILE A 104 -12.78 14.67 -7.03
N GLN A 105 -13.13 15.72 -6.30
CA GLN A 105 -12.21 16.42 -5.39
C GLN A 105 -11.71 15.51 -4.25
N THR A 106 -12.58 14.64 -3.73
CA THR A 106 -12.20 13.67 -2.70
C THR A 106 -11.23 12.63 -3.24
N VAL A 107 -11.52 12.05 -4.41
CA VAL A 107 -10.63 11.05 -5.04
C VAL A 107 -9.28 11.68 -5.43
N GLU A 108 -9.24 12.93 -5.88
CA GLU A 108 -8.00 13.68 -6.13
C GLU A 108 -7.17 13.84 -4.84
N THR A 109 -7.81 14.27 -3.76
CA THR A 109 -7.15 14.45 -2.45
C THR A 109 -6.58 13.12 -1.92
N MET A 110 -7.35 12.04 -2.00
CA MET A 110 -6.91 10.69 -1.63
C MET A 110 -5.73 10.24 -2.51
N SER A 111 -5.83 10.45 -3.82
CA SER A 111 -4.76 10.09 -4.77
C SER A 111 -3.46 10.83 -4.48
N TYR A 112 -3.53 12.12 -4.16
CA TYR A 112 -2.38 12.90 -3.73
C TYR A 112 -1.76 12.36 -2.45
N THR A 113 -2.59 12.05 -1.45
CA THR A 113 -2.16 11.51 -0.16
C THR A 113 -1.46 10.15 -0.32
N ILE A 114 -2.05 9.24 -1.09
CA ILE A 114 -1.46 7.93 -1.39
C ILE A 114 -0.10 8.09 -2.09
N THR A 115 -0.03 8.97 -3.10
CA THR A 115 1.20 9.22 -3.85
C THR A 115 2.30 9.76 -2.95
N ARG A 116 1.96 10.69 -2.06
CA ARG A 116 2.88 11.26 -1.08
C ARG A 116 3.39 10.21 -0.09
N MET A 117 2.49 9.37 0.43
CA MET A 117 2.86 8.27 1.34
C MET A 117 3.76 7.24 0.66
N ARG A 118 3.46 6.84 -0.59
CA ARG A 118 4.31 5.95 -1.39
C ARG A 118 5.70 6.55 -1.61
N LYS A 119 5.79 7.84 -1.92
CA LYS A 119 7.07 8.54 -2.08
C LYS A 119 7.85 8.56 -0.76
N LYS A 120 7.19 8.87 0.35
CA LYS A 120 7.81 8.87 1.69
C LYS A 120 8.34 7.48 2.06
N ARG A 121 7.56 6.41 1.87
CA ARG A 121 8.00 5.02 2.09
C ARG A 121 9.22 4.62 1.25
N ARG A 122 9.34 5.16 0.03
CA ARG A 122 10.52 4.88 -0.83
C ARG A 122 11.76 5.65 -0.41
N THR A 123 11.60 6.82 0.22
CA THR A 123 12.70 7.67 0.68
C THR A 123 13.08 7.44 2.14
N GLU A 124 12.21 6.85 2.95
CA GLU A 124 12.55 6.43 4.29
C GLU A 124 13.50 5.23 4.23
N PRO A 125 14.66 5.30 4.92
CA PRO A 125 15.51 4.13 5.07
C PRO A 125 14.68 3.00 5.67
N LYS A 126 14.68 1.82 5.06
CA LYS A 126 14.03 0.64 5.65
C LYS A 126 14.54 0.50 7.07
N VAL A 127 13.66 0.67 8.05
CA VAL A 127 14.00 0.37 9.44
C VAL A 127 14.33 -1.11 9.49
N ARG A 128 15.62 -1.43 9.60
CA ARG A 128 16.10 -2.81 9.70
C ARG A 128 15.62 -3.40 11.01
N SER A 129 15.18 -4.65 10.98
CA SER A 129 14.87 -5.37 12.20
C SER A 129 16.14 -5.48 13.08
N GLU A 130 15.97 -5.73 14.36
CA GLU A 130 17.13 -5.92 15.26
C GLU A 130 17.99 -7.11 14.82
N GLU A 131 17.39 -8.15 14.26
CA GLU A 131 18.09 -9.28 13.66
C GLU A 131 18.91 -8.88 12.43
N GLU A 132 18.35 -8.08 11.53
CA GLU A 132 19.08 -7.55 10.37
C GLU A 132 20.24 -6.65 10.77
N LYS A 133 20.07 -5.85 11.81
CA LYS A 133 21.15 -5.01 12.36
C LYS A 133 22.26 -5.86 12.94
N ARG A 134 21.94 -6.89 13.73
CA ARG A 134 22.90 -7.83 14.29
C ARG A 134 23.67 -8.54 13.19
N MET A 135 22.96 -9.12 12.20
CA MET A 135 23.58 -9.83 11.08
C MET A 135 24.56 -8.94 10.30
N LEU A 136 24.21 -7.67 10.07
CA LEU A 136 25.11 -6.72 9.43
C LEU A 136 26.30 -6.36 10.31
N GLN A 137 26.12 -6.25 11.61
CA GLN A 137 27.18 -5.98 12.57
C GLN A 137 28.17 -7.16 12.65
N ASP A 138 27.66 -8.38 12.78
CA ASP A 138 28.47 -9.62 12.81
C ASP A 138 29.30 -9.77 11.52
N ALA A 139 28.69 -9.47 10.36
CA ALA A 139 29.43 -9.51 9.08
C ALA A 139 30.55 -8.44 9.01
N LYS A 140 30.30 -7.23 9.55
CA LYS A 140 31.35 -6.20 9.65
C LYS A 140 32.49 -6.64 10.57
N GLU A 141 32.18 -7.12 11.77
CA GLU A 141 33.16 -7.58 12.74
C GLU A 141 34.03 -8.69 12.16
N LEU A 142 33.43 -9.63 11.46
CA LEU A 142 34.14 -10.71 10.80
C LEU A 142 35.13 -10.19 9.74
N LEU A 143 34.72 -9.22 8.92
CA LEU A 143 35.61 -8.58 7.93
C LEU A 143 36.71 -7.75 8.58
N MET A 144 36.42 -7.06 9.68
CA MET A 144 37.40 -6.31 10.45
C MET A 144 38.51 -7.22 11.00
N VAL A 145 38.12 -8.36 11.58
CA VAL A 145 39.07 -9.31 12.16
C VAL A 145 39.89 -10.04 11.10
N ARG A 146 39.27 -10.53 10.03
CA ARG A 146 39.94 -11.34 9.02
C ARG A 146 40.72 -10.53 7.99
N ASN A 147 40.22 -9.38 7.59
CA ASN A 147 40.82 -8.59 6.52
C ASN A 147 41.49 -7.32 7.03
N ASN A 148 41.59 -7.15 8.36
CA ASN A 148 42.14 -5.97 9.00
C ASN A 148 41.57 -4.65 8.49
N MET A 149 40.24 -4.64 8.28
CA MET A 149 39.49 -3.49 7.81
C MET A 149 38.99 -2.65 8.98
N SER A 150 38.82 -1.34 8.77
CA SER A 150 38.05 -0.50 9.68
C SER A 150 36.54 -0.79 9.50
N GLU A 151 35.71 -0.35 10.45
CA GLU A 151 34.27 -0.54 10.37
C GLU A 151 33.67 0.11 9.09
N GLU A 152 34.17 1.30 8.74
CA GLU A 152 33.72 2.00 7.52
C GLU A 152 34.11 1.23 6.25
N GLU A 153 35.31 0.68 6.20
CA GLU A 153 35.80 -0.12 5.07
C GLU A 153 35.01 -1.42 4.94
N ALA A 154 34.71 -2.10 6.05
CA ALA A 154 33.91 -3.29 6.09
C ALA A 154 32.48 -2.99 5.60
N HIS A 155 31.88 -1.90 6.07
CA HIS A 155 30.55 -1.48 5.60
C HIS A 155 30.51 -1.17 4.09
N ARG A 156 31.49 -0.39 3.60
CA ARG A 156 31.63 -0.07 2.17
C ARG A 156 31.85 -1.33 1.32
N TYR A 157 32.61 -2.28 1.84
CA TYR A 157 32.85 -3.57 1.17
C TYR A 157 31.55 -4.34 0.99
N ILE A 158 30.74 -4.50 2.05
CA ILE A 158 29.46 -5.19 1.99
C ILE A 158 28.54 -4.47 1.00
N GLN A 159 28.46 -3.14 1.08
CA GLN A 159 27.61 -2.32 0.20
C GLN A 159 28.01 -2.45 -1.26
N LYS A 160 29.28 -2.33 -1.59
CA LYS A 160 29.78 -2.47 -2.96
C LYS A 160 29.47 -3.86 -3.53
N ARG A 161 29.74 -4.92 -2.76
CA ARG A 161 29.47 -6.30 -3.15
C ARG A 161 27.96 -6.60 -3.33
N SER A 162 27.13 -5.98 -2.52
CA SER A 162 25.67 -6.03 -2.65
C SER A 162 25.24 -5.40 -3.99
N MET A 163 25.76 -4.22 -4.31
CA MET A 163 25.45 -3.53 -5.58
C MET A 163 25.97 -4.29 -6.80
N ASP A 164 27.20 -4.78 -6.77
CA ASP A 164 27.84 -5.52 -7.87
C ASP A 164 27.07 -6.81 -8.21
N ASN A 165 26.49 -7.45 -7.20
CA ASN A 165 25.78 -8.73 -7.38
C ASN A 165 24.24 -8.54 -7.53
N GLY A 166 23.73 -7.32 -7.42
CA GLY A 166 22.28 -7.05 -7.44
C GLY A 166 21.49 -7.66 -6.27
N THR A 167 22.18 -7.99 -5.15
CA THR A 167 21.59 -8.58 -3.95
C THR A 167 21.30 -7.53 -2.89
N GLY A 168 20.43 -7.84 -1.92
CA GLY A 168 20.18 -6.97 -0.77
C GLY A 168 21.42 -6.91 0.17
N LEU A 169 21.59 -5.78 0.87
CA LEU A 169 22.72 -5.59 1.80
C LEU A 169 22.75 -6.67 2.90
N ILE A 170 21.60 -7.03 3.44
CA ILE A 170 21.46 -8.07 4.48
C ILE A 170 21.73 -9.46 3.91
N GLU A 171 21.20 -9.75 2.73
CA GLU A 171 21.46 -11.00 2.03
C GLU A 171 22.96 -11.20 1.77
N LYS A 172 23.66 -10.11 1.40
CA LYS A 172 25.12 -10.15 1.24
C LYS A 172 25.86 -10.36 2.56
N ALA A 173 25.41 -9.71 3.64
CA ALA A 173 25.95 -9.94 4.98
C ALA A 173 25.80 -11.43 5.39
N GLN A 174 24.63 -11.99 5.16
CA GLN A 174 24.34 -13.40 5.44
C GLN A 174 25.22 -14.36 4.61
N MET A 175 25.45 -14.05 3.33
CA MET A 175 26.39 -14.81 2.48
C MET A 175 27.81 -14.77 3.01
N ILE A 176 28.28 -13.60 3.47
CA ILE A 176 29.62 -13.45 4.05
C ILE A 176 29.76 -14.30 5.32
N LEU A 177 28.76 -14.26 6.21
CA LEU A 177 28.75 -15.07 7.41
C LEU A 177 28.73 -16.58 7.10
N SER A 178 27.92 -17.01 6.13
CA SER A 178 27.82 -18.44 5.74
C SER A 178 29.10 -18.99 5.13
N LEU A 179 29.77 -18.21 4.28
CA LEU A 179 31.01 -18.62 3.62
C LEU A 179 32.22 -18.73 4.61
N MET A 180 32.05 -18.17 5.79
CA MET A 180 33.15 -18.12 6.76
C MET A 180 32.93 -19.03 7.98
N HIS A 181 31.80 -19.71 8.07
CA HIS A 181 31.51 -20.79 9.01
C HIS A 181 31.73 -22.19 8.40
N ALA A 182 32.05 -22.26 7.10
CA ALA A 182 32.47 -23.46 6.38
C ALA A 182 33.99 -23.57 6.31
#